data_d06bfbafa8fa9aab05aedafd47e79f59
#
_entry.id   d06bfbafa8fa9aab05aedafd47e79f59
#
_cell.length_a   1.000
_cell.length_b   1.000
_cell.length_c   1.000
_cell.angle_alpha   90.00
_cell.angle_beta   90.00
_cell.angle_gamma   90.00
#
_symmetry.space_group_name_H-M   'P 1'
#
loop_
_entity.id
_entity.type
_entity.pdbx_description
1 polymer ?
#
loop_
_entity_poly.entity_id
_entity_poly.type
_entity_poly.pdbx_seq_one_letter_code
_entity_poly.pdbx_strand_id
1 'polypeptide(L)'
;VTYEFSISDFDGELNVYRKNEKNQDWTVMNEKNSTDFFNGIEVVRFDNNENKAYISVGFSIISDSIFIKIARGQNSSTVGSFLRICEFYDNRKAVVTVTADDWADWNNENFVQTCQNFRNYNLWLSVAVISSSTSQSTWDAIQSELDNGLIEVVSHSRTHPYIPYIDVQSEVVGSKEDILNNLNLMNHNRSGANEYVYAWVAPYGEYNDAIDSMTSNAKYLVSRLFYWGDNYFSDWDSDLNKFNPVGGSIEVGNSSYWGSVDINELNTVFDNVIDSSGVYHLMTHPNILQWDEDFTWSHLEYISNRKDIWYVGFGHLYLYRYLSNSVNDNSLGILENKTPLNSDFKLYQNYPNPFNPITSLQYDLTKDGVVNITIYDMMGRLVKTLVDGSQTAGFKTVQWDATNDRNEPISAGLYLYTMQKGQHRETGKMVLIK
;
A
#
# COMPACT_ATOMS: atom_id res chain seq x y z
N VAL A 1 -1.71 -5.89 3.38
CA VAL A 1 -1.31 -6.75 2.25
C VAL A 1 -1.85 -8.16 2.49
N THR A 2 -2.33 -8.80 1.42
CA THR A 2 -2.86 -10.17 1.48
C THR A 2 -1.88 -11.14 0.84
N TYR A 3 -1.61 -12.23 1.57
CA TYR A 3 -0.73 -13.31 1.16
C TYR A 3 -1.53 -14.58 0.92
N GLU A 4 -1.25 -15.28 -0.18
CA GLU A 4 -1.84 -16.57 -0.52
C GLU A 4 -0.87 -17.71 -0.13
N PHE A 5 -1.42 -18.70 0.55
CA PHE A 5 -0.70 -19.91 0.96
C PHE A 5 -1.40 -21.15 0.44
N SER A 6 -0.64 -22.15 0.02
CA SER A 6 -1.16 -23.51 -0.14
C SER A 6 -1.22 -24.20 1.21
N ILE A 7 -2.26 -25.00 1.44
CA ILE A 7 -2.44 -25.79 2.66
C ILE A 7 -2.31 -27.27 2.28
N SER A 8 -1.41 -27.98 2.95
CA SER A 8 -1.14 -29.37 2.62
C SER A 8 -2.25 -30.33 3.02
N ASP A 9 -3.10 -29.94 3.98
CA ASP A 9 -4.14 -30.78 4.52
C ASP A 9 -5.12 -29.94 5.37
N PHE A 10 -6.41 -30.05 5.08
CA PHE A 10 -7.50 -29.38 5.80
C PHE A 10 -8.14 -30.25 6.90
N ASP A 11 -7.66 -31.48 7.13
CA ASP A 11 -8.20 -32.33 8.19
C ASP A 11 -7.90 -31.75 9.58
N GLY A 12 -8.93 -31.31 10.28
CA GLY A 12 -8.86 -30.76 11.62
C GLY A 12 -8.93 -29.21 11.66
N GLU A 13 -8.91 -28.67 12.87
CA GLU A 13 -8.99 -27.22 13.11
C GLU A 13 -7.67 -26.54 12.78
N LEU A 14 -7.69 -25.69 11.75
CA LEU A 14 -6.57 -24.85 11.36
C LEU A 14 -6.67 -23.49 12.07
N ASN A 15 -5.53 -23.00 12.54
CA ASN A 15 -5.41 -21.67 13.12
C ASN A 15 -4.25 -20.93 12.47
N VAL A 16 -4.45 -19.64 12.24
CA VAL A 16 -3.39 -18.71 11.84
C VAL A 16 -2.99 -17.88 13.04
N TYR A 17 -1.70 -17.81 13.27
CA TYR A 17 -1.12 -17.03 14.35
C TYR A 17 -0.19 -15.99 13.77
N ARG A 18 -0.17 -14.81 14.39
CA ARG A 18 0.77 -13.73 14.05
C ARG A 18 1.54 -13.26 15.27
N LYS A 19 2.70 -12.63 15.02
CA LYS A 19 3.44 -11.81 15.97
C LYS A 19 4.31 -10.79 15.24
N ASN A 20 4.60 -9.66 15.87
CA ASN A 20 5.42 -8.59 15.28
C ASN A 20 6.91 -8.79 15.57
N GLU A 21 7.26 -9.33 16.72
CA GLU A 21 8.64 -9.51 17.14
C GLU A 21 8.95 -10.98 17.39
N LYS A 22 10.20 -11.37 17.15
CA LYS A 22 10.63 -12.75 17.29
C LYS A 22 10.38 -13.34 18.69
N ASN A 23 10.45 -12.50 19.72
CA ASN A 23 10.30 -12.89 21.13
C ASN A 23 8.89 -12.64 21.71
N GLN A 24 7.94 -12.15 20.91
CA GLN A 24 6.56 -11.99 21.34
C GLN A 24 5.80 -13.31 21.29
N ASP A 25 4.74 -13.40 22.10
CA ASP A 25 3.80 -14.51 22.03
C ASP A 25 2.99 -14.47 20.75
N TRP A 26 2.59 -15.66 20.30
CA TRP A 26 1.73 -15.82 19.14
C TRP A 26 0.29 -15.42 19.48
N THR A 27 -0.27 -14.54 18.67
CA THR A 27 -1.69 -14.14 18.74
C THR A 27 -2.47 -14.82 17.62
N VAL A 28 -3.62 -15.38 17.92
CA VAL A 28 -4.50 -16.00 16.92
C VAL A 28 -5.13 -14.89 16.08
N MET A 29 -5.10 -15.07 14.76
CA MET A 29 -5.85 -14.23 13.84
C MET A 29 -7.26 -14.77 13.66
N ASN A 30 -8.24 -13.87 13.60
CA ASN A 30 -9.63 -14.25 13.40
C ASN A 30 -9.88 -14.67 11.95
N GLU A 31 -10.54 -15.78 11.77
CA GLU A 31 -11.10 -16.17 10.48
C GLU A 31 -12.32 -15.30 10.17
N LYS A 32 -12.43 -14.85 8.93
CA LYS A 32 -13.57 -14.13 8.38
C LYS A 32 -14.20 -14.91 7.25
N ASN A 33 -15.52 -14.87 7.20
CA ASN A 33 -16.26 -15.43 6.09
C ASN A 33 -15.97 -14.59 4.82
N SER A 34 -15.88 -15.25 3.66
CA SER A 34 -15.73 -14.58 2.35
C SER A 34 -16.86 -13.61 2.00
N THR A 35 -17.93 -13.58 2.81
CA THR A 35 -19.05 -12.63 2.66
C THR A 35 -18.82 -11.31 3.38
N ASP A 36 -17.86 -11.24 4.32
CA ASP A 36 -17.58 -10.04 5.06
C ASP A 36 -16.90 -9.01 4.15
N PHE A 37 -17.40 -7.77 4.20
CA PHE A 37 -16.74 -6.66 3.54
C PHE A 37 -15.55 -6.22 4.38
N PHE A 38 -14.48 -5.91 3.67
CA PHE A 38 -13.25 -5.52 4.30
C PHE A 38 -13.11 -4.00 4.38
N ASN A 39 -12.68 -3.52 5.53
CA ASN A 39 -12.43 -2.11 5.82
C ASN A 39 -11.01 -1.87 6.38
N GLY A 40 -10.00 -2.49 5.81
CA GLY A 40 -8.59 -2.32 6.21
C GLY A 40 -8.13 -3.19 7.38
N ILE A 41 -8.90 -4.17 7.81
CA ILE A 41 -8.63 -5.00 9.00
C ILE A 41 -7.86 -6.27 8.61
N GLU A 42 -7.10 -6.80 9.54
CA GLU A 42 -6.46 -8.11 9.41
C GLU A 42 -7.50 -9.23 9.41
N VAL A 43 -7.33 -10.17 8.49
CA VAL A 43 -8.30 -11.25 8.31
C VAL A 43 -7.63 -12.51 7.78
N VAL A 44 -8.21 -13.64 8.13
CA VAL A 44 -7.88 -14.95 7.56
C VAL A 44 -9.11 -15.52 6.87
N ARG A 45 -8.93 -16.02 5.67
CA ARG A 45 -9.94 -16.78 4.94
C ARG A 45 -9.35 -18.07 4.41
N PHE A 46 -10.02 -19.18 4.69
CA PHE A 46 -9.68 -20.49 4.13
C PHE A 46 -10.56 -20.81 2.92
N ASP A 47 -9.95 -21.35 1.89
CA ASP A 47 -10.63 -21.95 0.74
C ASP A 47 -10.33 -23.45 0.70
N ASN A 48 -11.29 -24.20 1.22
CA ASN A 48 -11.16 -25.67 1.31
C ASN A 48 -11.25 -26.35 -0.07
N ASN A 49 -11.83 -25.70 -1.08
CA ASN A 49 -11.95 -26.27 -2.42
C ASN A 49 -10.61 -26.20 -3.17
N GLU A 50 -9.86 -25.11 -2.97
CA GLU A 50 -8.58 -24.91 -3.62
C GLU A 50 -7.38 -25.28 -2.74
N ASN A 51 -7.62 -25.70 -1.51
CA ASN A 51 -6.58 -25.93 -0.51
C ASN A 51 -5.69 -24.71 -0.28
N LYS A 52 -6.31 -23.57 -0.07
CA LYS A 52 -5.63 -22.28 0.09
C LYS A 52 -6.05 -21.55 1.35
N ALA A 53 -5.13 -20.72 1.86
CA ALA A 53 -5.42 -19.69 2.86
C ALA A 53 -5.02 -18.32 2.35
N TYR A 54 -5.88 -17.33 2.57
CA TYR A 54 -5.63 -15.93 2.29
C TYR A 54 -5.49 -15.20 3.62
N ILE A 55 -4.31 -14.62 3.85
CA ILE A 55 -3.97 -13.99 5.13
C ILE A 55 -3.66 -12.53 4.87
N SER A 56 -4.51 -11.66 5.35
CA SER A 56 -4.37 -10.21 5.23
C SER A 56 -3.78 -9.63 6.51
N VAL A 57 -2.69 -8.90 6.40
CA VAL A 57 -2.00 -8.26 7.52
C VAL A 57 -1.77 -6.77 7.28
N GLY A 58 -1.85 -6.00 8.36
CA GLY A 58 -1.50 -4.59 8.38
C GLY A 58 -0.07 -4.39 8.90
N PHE A 59 0.64 -3.42 8.32
CA PHE A 59 1.94 -2.98 8.80
C PHE A 59 1.78 -1.63 9.48
N SER A 60 2.37 -1.45 10.64
CA SER A 60 2.36 -0.16 11.35
C SER A 60 3.47 0.78 10.89
N ILE A 61 4.61 0.21 10.46
CA ILE A 61 5.73 0.92 9.86
C ILE A 61 6.40 0.05 8.79
N ILE A 62 7.08 0.66 7.83
CA ILE A 62 7.75 -0.04 6.72
C ILE A 62 8.81 -1.06 7.19
N SER A 63 9.42 -0.83 8.34
CA SER A 63 10.44 -1.72 8.92
C SER A 63 9.88 -2.88 9.75
N ASP A 64 8.57 -2.99 9.92
CA ASP A 64 7.98 -4.05 10.72
C ASP A 64 8.16 -5.42 10.07
N SER A 65 8.52 -6.39 10.90
CA SER A 65 8.51 -7.80 10.52
C SER A 65 7.29 -8.46 11.14
N ILE A 66 6.45 -9.08 10.32
CA ILE A 66 5.31 -9.85 10.76
C ILE A 66 5.60 -11.32 10.53
N PHE A 67 5.49 -12.12 11.59
CA PHE A 67 5.64 -13.57 11.53
C PHE A 67 4.26 -14.20 11.50
N ILE A 68 4.04 -15.09 10.53
CA ILE A 68 2.80 -15.83 10.33
C ILE A 68 3.08 -17.33 10.53
N LYS A 69 2.20 -18.01 11.25
CA LYS A 69 2.21 -19.46 11.41
C LYS A 69 0.82 -20.01 11.12
N ILE A 70 0.71 -20.94 10.20
CA ILE A 70 -0.49 -21.73 9.96
C ILE A 70 -0.27 -23.09 10.58
N ALA A 71 -1.09 -23.49 11.54
CA ALA A 71 -0.87 -24.72 12.29
C ALA A 71 -2.18 -25.36 12.77
N ARG A 72 -2.14 -26.68 13.00
CA ARG A 72 -3.20 -27.41 13.70
C ARG A 72 -2.96 -27.32 15.19
N GLY A 73 -3.87 -26.68 15.91
CA GLY A 73 -3.69 -26.46 17.34
C GLY A 73 -2.42 -25.66 17.68
N GLN A 74 -2.15 -25.43 18.96
CA GLN A 74 -1.06 -24.55 19.39
C GLN A 74 0.35 -25.13 19.18
N ASN A 75 0.50 -26.43 19.16
CA ASN A 75 1.79 -27.14 19.23
C ASN A 75 2.14 -27.97 17.98
N SER A 76 1.35 -27.88 16.92
CA SER A 76 1.59 -28.68 15.71
C SER A 76 2.53 -28.00 14.71
N SER A 77 3.06 -28.80 13.78
CA SER A 77 3.89 -28.31 12.68
C SER A 77 3.11 -27.37 11.76
N THR A 78 3.79 -26.40 11.16
CA THR A 78 3.24 -25.53 10.13
C THR A 78 2.79 -26.35 8.92
N VAL A 79 1.60 -26.08 8.41
CA VAL A 79 0.96 -26.84 7.34
C VAL A 79 0.74 -26.02 6.06
N GLY A 80 1.26 -24.80 5.96
CA GLY A 80 1.09 -23.92 4.82
C GLY A 80 2.41 -23.53 4.18
N SER A 81 2.41 -23.35 2.86
CA SER A 81 3.52 -22.81 2.08
C SER A 81 3.07 -21.57 1.33
N PHE A 82 3.87 -20.52 1.38
CA PHE A 82 3.60 -19.27 0.66
C PHE A 82 3.58 -19.49 -0.86
N LEU A 83 2.61 -18.88 -1.54
CA LEU A 83 2.48 -18.92 -2.98
C LEU A 83 2.78 -17.58 -3.62
N ARG A 84 2.06 -16.53 -3.23
CA ARG A 84 2.18 -15.17 -3.80
C ARG A 84 1.54 -14.12 -2.91
N ILE A 85 1.78 -12.87 -3.26
CA ILE A 85 1.01 -11.72 -2.77
C ILE A 85 -0.19 -11.55 -3.69
N CYS A 86 -1.38 -11.39 -3.10
CA CYS A 86 -2.61 -11.17 -3.88
C CYS A 86 -2.63 -9.76 -4.46
N GLU A 87 -3.13 -9.62 -5.68
CA GLU A 87 -3.26 -8.34 -6.35
C GLU A 87 -4.25 -7.43 -5.63
N PHE A 88 -5.35 -8.01 -5.15
CA PHE A 88 -6.35 -7.31 -4.36
C PHE A 88 -6.45 -7.91 -2.96
N TYR A 89 -6.97 -7.09 -2.04
CA TYR A 89 -7.21 -7.51 -0.68
C TYR A 89 -8.12 -8.75 -0.61
N ASP A 90 -7.78 -9.67 0.29
CA ASP A 90 -8.46 -10.94 0.50
C ASP A 90 -8.66 -11.76 -0.79
N ASN A 91 -7.80 -11.54 -1.78
CA ASN A 91 -7.88 -12.16 -3.10
C ASN A 91 -9.26 -11.98 -3.75
N ARG A 92 -9.85 -10.78 -3.62
CA ARG A 92 -11.09 -10.41 -4.30
C ARG A 92 -10.84 -10.35 -5.81
N LYS A 93 -11.90 -10.56 -6.59
CA LYS A 93 -11.84 -10.64 -8.07
C LYS A 93 -11.53 -9.27 -8.69
N ALA A 94 -12.10 -8.21 -8.12
CA ALA A 94 -11.99 -6.84 -8.63
C ALA A 94 -12.18 -5.80 -7.51
N VAL A 95 -12.02 -4.53 -7.86
CA VAL A 95 -12.11 -3.39 -6.94
C VAL A 95 -13.16 -2.40 -7.39
N VAL A 96 -13.88 -1.83 -6.42
CA VAL A 96 -14.69 -0.62 -6.60
C VAL A 96 -14.15 0.48 -5.72
N THR A 97 -13.90 1.65 -6.30
CA THR A 97 -13.54 2.88 -5.60
C THR A 97 -14.32 4.06 -6.19
N VAL A 98 -14.65 5.04 -5.37
CA VAL A 98 -15.42 6.22 -5.79
C VAL A 98 -14.75 7.47 -5.28
N THR A 99 -14.61 8.49 -6.13
CA THR A 99 -14.16 9.84 -5.74
C THR A 99 -15.27 10.85 -5.94
N ALA A 100 -15.42 11.78 -4.99
CA ALA A 100 -16.37 12.89 -5.06
C ALA A 100 -15.61 14.21 -4.96
N ASP A 101 -15.75 15.06 -5.97
CA ASP A 101 -15.01 16.30 -6.12
C ASP A 101 -15.74 17.50 -5.54
N ASP A 102 -14.98 18.55 -5.16
CA ASP A 102 -15.45 19.88 -4.76
C ASP A 102 -16.05 19.99 -3.36
N TRP A 103 -15.63 19.23 -2.35
CA TRP A 103 -16.12 19.51 -1.00
C TRP A 103 -15.60 20.84 -0.47
N ALA A 104 -16.54 21.77 -0.29
CA ALA A 104 -16.32 23.12 0.18
C ALA A 104 -17.59 23.64 0.89
N ASP A 105 -17.57 24.87 1.44
CA ASP A 105 -18.69 25.45 2.18
C ASP A 105 -20.00 25.49 1.39
N TRP A 106 -19.90 25.78 0.08
CA TRP A 106 -21.10 25.97 -0.78
C TRP A 106 -21.87 24.68 -1.08
N ASN A 107 -21.29 23.49 -0.87
CA ASN A 107 -21.93 22.20 -1.15
C ASN A 107 -21.86 21.22 0.02
N ASN A 108 -21.55 21.70 1.22
CA ASN A 108 -21.36 20.87 2.41
C ASN A 108 -22.55 19.95 2.71
N GLU A 109 -23.79 20.47 2.60
CA GLU A 109 -25.00 19.66 2.84
C GLU A 109 -25.12 18.49 1.86
N ASN A 110 -24.81 18.73 0.57
CA ASN A 110 -24.84 17.70 -0.46
C ASN A 110 -23.79 16.59 -0.19
N PHE A 111 -22.59 16.97 0.28
CA PHE A 111 -21.57 16.00 0.62
C PHE A 111 -21.96 15.16 1.84
N VAL A 112 -22.45 15.77 2.90
CA VAL A 112 -22.93 15.05 4.08
C VAL A 112 -24.01 14.02 3.70
N GLN A 113 -25.00 14.44 2.89
CA GLN A 113 -26.04 13.54 2.42
C GLN A 113 -25.48 12.39 1.54
N THR A 114 -24.51 12.72 0.65
CA THR A 114 -23.84 11.73 -0.20
C THR A 114 -23.07 10.71 0.64
N CYS A 115 -22.29 11.15 1.62
CA CYS A 115 -21.57 10.25 2.53
C CYS A 115 -22.52 9.28 3.25
N GLN A 116 -23.65 9.78 3.75
CA GLN A 116 -24.65 8.95 4.42
C GLN A 116 -25.24 7.90 3.47
N ASN A 117 -25.55 8.29 2.24
CA ASN A 117 -26.10 7.40 1.24
C ASN A 117 -25.09 6.31 0.84
N PHE A 118 -23.84 6.67 0.62
CA PHE A 118 -22.79 5.69 0.32
C PHE A 118 -22.60 4.65 1.44
N ARG A 119 -22.67 5.06 2.69
CA ARG A 119 -22.64 4.13 3.83
C ARG A 119 -23.83 3.16 3.83
N ASN A 120 -25.02 3.60 3.42
CA ASN A 120 -26.18 2.72 3.30
C ASN A 120 -25.97 1.58 2.29
N TYR A 121 -25.14 1.80 1.28
CA TYR A 121 -24.74 0.78 0.31
C TYR A 121 -23.44 0.06 0.67
N ASN A 122 -22.84 0.32 1.82
CA ASN A 122 -21.51 -0.19 2.23
C ASN A 122 -20.40 0.14 1.21
N LEU A 123 -20.47 1.30 0.58
CA LEU A 123 -19.48 1.79 -0.39
C LEU A 123 -18.54 2.80 0.26
N TRP A 124 -17.26 2.71 -0.06
CA TRP A 124 -16.28 3.74 0.26
C TRP A 124 -16.44 4.95 -0.64
N LEU A 125 -16.22 6.14 -0.07
CA LEU A 125 -16.19 7.39 -0.80
C LEU A 125 -14.92 8.16 -0.45
N SER A 126 -14.10 8.48 -1.44
CA SER A 126 -12.94 9.37 -1.30
C SER A 126 -13.40 10.78 -1.66
N VAL A 127 -13.45 11.66 -0.65
CA VAL A 127 -13.95 13.03 -0.80
C VAL A 127 -12.79 14.00 -1.03
N ALA A 128 -12.85 14.74 -2.14
CA ALA A 128 -11.81 15.66 -2.57
C ALA A 128 -12.13 17.08 -2.09
N VAL A 129 -11.29 17.60 -1.17
CA VAL A 129 -11.55 18.83 -0.43
C VAL A 129 -10.79 20.00 -1.03
N ILE A 130 -11.50 21.13 -1.25
CA ILE A 130 -10.91 22.46 -1.60
C ILE A 130 -10.64 23.20 -0.30
N SER A 131 -9.41 23.13 0.19
CA SER A 131 -9.10 23.44 1.59
C SER A 131 -9.29 24.90 1.99
N SER A 132 -9.01 25.87 1.11
CA SER A 132 -9.20 27.31 1.43
C SER A 132 -10.66 27.75 1.40
N SER A 133 -11.55 26.96 0.84
CA SER A 133 -12.98 27.22 0.75
C SER A 133 -13.77 26.42 1.79
N THR A 134 -13.12 25.96 2.83
CA THR A 134 -13.65 25.10 3.88
C THR A 134 -13.52 25.81 5.23
N SER A 135 -14.65 26.27 5.76
CA SER A 135 -14.74 26.88 7.10
C SER A 135 -14.70 25.82 8.21
N GLN A 136 -14.54 26.26 9.47
CA GLN A 136 -14.49 25.33 10.61
C GLN A 136 -15.74 24.44 10.68
N SER A 137 -16.92 24.96 10.39
CA SER A 137 -18.16 24.16 10.41
C SER A 137 -18.15 23.06 9.35
N THR A 138 -17.53 23.29 8.20
CA THR A 138 -17.36 22.27 7.15
C THR A 138 -16.26 21.27 7.53
N TRP A 139 -15.15 21.71 8.13
CA TRP A 139 -14.15 20.80 8.69
C TRP A 139 -14.76 19.87 9.76
N ASP A 140 -15.61 20.41 10.64
CA ASP A 140 -16.31 19.62 11.66
C ASP A 140 -17.26 18.59 11.01
N ALA A 141 -17.93 18.97 9.93
CA ALA A 141 -18.78 18.04 9.16
C ALA A 141 -17.95 16.93 8.50
N ILE A 142 -16.82 17.27 7.85
CA ILE A 142 -15.91 16.29 7.28
C ILE A 142 -15.39 15.32 8.35
N GLN A 143 -14.99 15.83 9.51
CA GLN A 143 -14.56 15.00 10.64
C GLN A 143 -15.65 14.05 11.11
N SER A 144 -16.88 14.54 11.22
CA SER A 144 -18.03 13.70 11.61
C SER A 144 -18.27 12.58 10.61
N GLU A 145 -18.14 12.84 9.30
CA GLU A 145 -18.32 11.83 8.28
C GLU A 145 -17.17 10.81 8.25
N LEU A 146 -15.93 11.25 8.53
CA LEU A 146 -14.78 10.35 8.74
C LEU A 146 -15.02 9.42 9.94
N ASP A 147 -15.48 9.96 11.07
CA ASP A 147 -15.72 9.20 12.30
C ASP A 147 -16.84 8.16 12.11
N ASN A 148 -17.79 8.43 11.24
CA ASN A 148 -18.83 7.49 10.84
C ASN A 148 -18.35 6.35 9.94
N GLY A 149 -17.13 6.45 9.36
CA GLY A 149 -16.47 5.41 8.56
C GLY A 149 -16.85 5.39 7.07
N LEU A 150 -16.12 4.58 6.32
CA LEU A 150 -16.22 4.39 4.87
C LEU A 150 -15.92 5.67 4.05
N ILE A 151 -15.22 6.62 4.65
CA ILE A 151 -14.80 7.88 4.02
C ILE A 151 -13.28 7.96 4.04
N GLU A 152 -12.70 8.37 2.92
CA GLU A 152 -11.32 8.79 2.78
C GLU A 152 -11.29 10.27 2.38
N VAL A 153 -10.40 11.07 2.96
CA VAL A 153 -10.18 12.45 2.51
C VAL A 153 -8.98 12.51 1.59
N VAL A 154 -9.18 13.11 0.43
CA VAL A 154 -8.14 13.39 -0.57
C VAL A 154 -8.09 14.88 -0.87
N SER A 155 -6.96 15.38 -1.40
CA SER A 155 -6.80 16.79 -1.69
C SER A 155 -7.35 17.15 -3.06
N HIS A 156 -8.07 18.28 -3.16
CA HIS A 156 -8.53 18.88 -4.41
C HIS A 156 -7.98 20.30 -4.62
N SER A 157 -6.71 20.49 -4.34
CA SER A 157 -6.03 21.77 -4.29
C SER A 157 -6.49 22.69 -3.13
N ARG A 158 -5.83 23.82 -3.03
CA ARG A 158 -6.15 24.82 -2.01
C ARG A 158 -7.27 25.73 -2.44
N THR A 159 -7.19 26.26 -3.68
CA THR A 159 -8.12 27.27 -4.22
C THR A 159 -8.88 26.85 -5.47
N HIS A 160 -8.66 25.64 -5.97
CA HIS A 160 -9.27 25.10 -7.19
C HIS A 160 -8.94 25.91 -8.45
N PRO A 161 -7.66 26.18 -8.75
CA PRO A 161 -7.27 27.05 -9.86
C PRO A 161 -7.20 26.30 -11.20
N TYR A 162 -7.32 27.05 -12.30
CA TYR A 162 -6.90 26.59 -13.62
C TYR A 162 -5.37 26.63 -13.77
N ILE A 163 -4.80 25.76 -14.60
CA ILE A 163 -3.38 25.82 -14.93
C ILE A 163 -3.08 27.02 -15.86
N PRO A 164 -1.87 27.63 -15.80
CA PRO A 164 -0.80 27.34 -14.83
C PRO A 164 -1.11 27.91 -13.45
N TYR A 165 -0.85 27.14 -12.39
CA TYR A 165 -1.02 27.62 -11.03
C TYR A 165 -0.01 28.74 -10.74
N ILE A 166 -0.47 29.83 -10.10
CA ILE A 166 0.39 30.94 -9.69
C ILE A 166 1.39 30.47 -8.62
N ASP A 167 0.93 29.63 -7.71
CA ASP A 167 1.74 29.05 -6.64
C ASP A 167 1.42 27.55 -6.51
N VAL A 168 2.16 26.73 -7.25
CA VAL A 168 1.99 25.28 -7.25
C VAL A 168 2.23 24.67 -5.87
N GLN A 169 3.19 25.22 -5.10
CA GLN A 169 3.48 24.73 -3.76
C GLN A 169 2.30 24.98 -2.81
N SER A 170 1.72 26.19 -2.83
CA SER A 170 0.54 26.49 -2.03
C SER A 170 -0.63 25.58 -2.38
N GLU A 171 -0.87 25.36 -3.67
CA GLU A 171 -2.01 24.56 -4.13
C GLU A 171 -1.86 23.08 -3.76
N VAL A 172 -0.67 22.50 -3.91
CA VAL A 172 -0.44 21.06 -3.74
C VAL A 172 0.00 20.71 -2.31
N VAL A 173 1.01 21.38 -1.78
CA VAL A 173 1.52 21.12 -0.42
C VAL A 173 0.61 21.77 0.61
N GLY A 174 0.25 23.05 0.40
CA GLY A 174 -0.57 23.82 1.34
C GLY A 174 -1.95 23.20 1.55
N SER A 175 -2.60 22.65 0.51
CA SER A 175 -3.88 21.95 0.67
C SER A 175 -3.76 20.70 1.53
N LYS A 176 -2.68 19.94 1.40
CA LYS A 176 -2.41 18.77 2.24
C LYS A 176 -2.16 19.16 3.69
N GLU A 177 -1.39 20.22 3.91
CA GLU A 177 -1.13 20.75 5.25
C GLU A 177 -2.43 21.25 5.91
N ASP A 178 -3.29 21.94 5.16
CA ASP A 178 -4.60 22.39 5.64
C ASP A 178 -5.46 21.19 6.09
N ILE A 179 -5.53 20.11 5.31
CA ILE A 179 -6.27 18.89 5.66
C ILE A 179 -5.69 18.28 6.94
N LEU A 180 -4.37 18.08 7.01
CA LEU A 180 -3.71 17.47 8.16
C LEU A 180 -3.81 18.31 9.45
N ASN A 181 -3.93 19.63 9.33
CA ASN A 181 -4.06 20.54 10.47
C ASN A 181 -5.51 20.62 11.00
N ASN A 182 -6.50 20.37 10.16
CA ASN A 182 -7.91 20.53 10.52
C ASN A 182 -8.62 19.20 10.83
N LEU A 183 -8.09 18.07 10.35
CA LEU A 183 -8.72 16.77 10.53
C LEU A 183 -7.83 15.83 11.35
N ASN A 184 -8.48 15.09 12.23
CA ASN A 184 -7.90 13.92 12.87
C ASN A 184 -8.18 12.70 11.99
N LEU A 185 -7.28 12.44 11.04
CA LEU A 185 -7.44 11.34 10.11
C LEU A 185 -7.32 10.01 10.87
N MET A 186 -8.31 9.15 10.70
CA MET A 186 -8.48 7.96 11.53
C MET A 186 -7.30 6.99 11.39
N ASN A 187 -6.88 6.53 12.53
CA ASN A 187 -5.93 5.43 12.64
C ASN A 187 -6.71 4.11 12.44
N HIS A 188 -6.61 3.48 11.29
CA HIS A 188 -7.24 2.18 11.03
C HIS A 188 -6.64 1.06 11.90
N ASN A 189 -6.83 1.13 13.23
CA ASN A 189 -6.36 0.17 14.23
C ASN A 189 -4.87 -0.21 14.13
N ARG A 190 -4.05 0.66 13.55
CA ARG A 190 -2.61 0.49 13.45
C ARG A 190 -1.97 1.33 14.54
N SER A 191 -1.25 0.68 15.41
CA SER A 191 -0.64 1.29 16.59
C SER A 191 0.13 2.60 16.27
N GLY A 192 -0.49 3.74 16.55
CA GLY A 192 0.20 5.02 16.69
C GLY A 192 0.48 5.83 15.41
N ALA A 193 0.09 5.38 14.21
CA ALA A 193 0.24 6.17 13.00
C ALA A 193 -1.09 6.86 12.64
N ASN A 194 -1.06 8.16 12.46
CA ASN A 194 -2.20 8.88 11.91
C ASN A 194 -2.41 8.49 10.45
N GLU A 195 -3.65 8.49 10.00
CA GLU A 195 -3.98 8.40 8.58
C GLU A 195 -3.26 9.51 7.81
N TYR A 196 -3.11 9.33 6.51
CA TYR A 196 -2.37 10.24 5.66
C TYR A 196 -3.17 10.54 4.39
N VAL A 197 -2.99 11.74 3.81
CA VAL A 197 -3.62 12.11 2.53
C VAL A 197 -2.81 11.49 1.40
N TYR A 198 -3.32 10.42 0.80
CA TYR A 198 -2.57 9.62 -0.19
C TYR A 198 -2.74 10.07 -1.63
N ALA A 199 -3.88 10.71 -1.96
CA ALA A 199 -4.20 11.07 -3.33
C ALA A 199 -4.40 12.57 -3.52
N TRP A 200 -3.98 13.03 -4.70
CA TRP A 200 -4.27 14.35 -5.25
C TRP A 200 -5.31 14.22 -6.35
N VAL A 201 -6.34 15.05 -6.31
CA VAL A 201 -7.36 15.14 -7.35
C VAL A 201 -7.14 16.46 -8.10
N ALA A 202 -6.90 16.38 -9.39
CA ALA A 202 -6.57 17.54 -10.20
C ALA A 202 -7.83 18.39 -10.49
N PRO A 203 -7.84 19.68 -10.09
CA PRO A 203 -8.89 20.61 -10.51
C PRO A 203 -9.08 20.60 -12.03
N TYR A 204 -10.32 20.53 -12.49
CA TYR A 204 -10.69 20.43 -13.91
C TYR A 204 -10.04 19.26 -14.66
N GLY A 205 -9.37 18.33 -13.96
CA GLY A 205 -8.55 17.28 -14.56
C GLY A 205 -7.27 17.79 -15.21
N GLU A 206 -6.93 19.05 -15.06
CA GLU A 206 -5.75 19.67 -15.66
C GLU A 206 -4.47 19.29 -14.90
N TYR A 207 -3.42 18.95 -15.64
CA TYR A 207 -2.18 18.45 -15.07
C TYR A 207 -0.97 18.83 -15.93
N ASN A 208 0.17 19.03 -15.31
CA ASN A 208 1.44 19.32 -15.99
C ASN A 208 2.64 18.87 -15.15
N ASP A 209 3.84 18.93 -15.72
CA ASP A 209 5.09 18.50 -15.09
C ASP A 209 5.38 19.20 -13.75
N ALA A 210 4.95 20.47 -13.60
CA ALA A 210 5.15 21.19 -12.35
C ALA A 210 4.27 20.64 -11.23
N ILE A 211 3.01 20.31 -11.52
CA ILE A 211 2.10 19.66 -10.59
C ILE A 211 2.60 18.25 -10.29
N ASP A 212 3.03 17.52 -11.31
CA ASP A 212 3.54 16.15 -11.17
C ASP A 212 4.74 16.07 -10.24
N SER A 213 5.73 16.94 -10.44
CA SER A 213 6.89 17.05 -9.57
C SER A 213 6.50 17.49 -8.15
N MET A 214 5.53 18.39 -8.00
CA MET A 214 5.11 18.89 -6.69
C MET A 214 4.30 17.85 -5.91
N THR A 215 3.44 17.06 -6.56
CA THR A 215 2.72 15.95 -5.92
C THR A 215 3.67 14.86 -5.44
N SER A 216 4.75 14.59 -6.19
CA SER A 216 5.85 13.74 -5.75
C SER A 216 6.54 14.30 -4.49
N ASN A 217 6.94 15.57 -4.51
CA ASN A 217 7.58 16.23 -3.36
C ASN A 217 6.68 16.24 -2.12
N ALA A 218 5.39 16.44 -2.30
CA ALA A 218 4.37 16.37 -1.24
C ALA A 218 4.05 14.92 -0.81
N LYS A 219 4.66 13.91 -1.43
CA LYS A 219 4.48 12.48 -1.13
C LYS A 219 3.03 12.00 -1.27
N TYR A 220 2.33 12.48 -2.28
CA TYR A 220 1.12 11.81 -2.72
C TYR A 220 1.50 10.53 -3.46
N LEU A 221 0.74 9.47 -3.26
CA LEU A 221 0.99 8.19 -3.95
C LEU A 221 0.48 8.18 -5.38
N VAL A 222 -0.59 8.93 -5.66
CA VAL A 222 -1.24 8.96 -6.97
C VAL A 222 -1.96 10.28 -7.19
N SER A 223 -2.09 10.68 -8.46
CA SER A 223 -2.94 11.80 -8.88
C SER A 223 -4.10 11.28 -9.74
N ARG A 224 -5.32 11.78 -9.48
CA ARG A 224 -6.51 11.47 -10.28
C ARG A 224 -6.84 12.64 -11.19
N LEU A 225 -6.99 12.37 -12.48
CA LEU A 225 -7.34 13.32 -13.52
C LEU A 225 -8.79 13.12 -13.97
N PHE A 226 -9.35 14.11 -14.65
CA PHE A 226 -10.70 14.07 -15.18
C PHE A 226 -10.68 13.62 -16.64
N TYR A 227 -10.58 12.33 -16.89
CA TYR A 227 -10.81 11.71 -18.19
C TYR A 227 -11.15 10.23 -18.00
N TRP A 228 -11.73 9.63 -19.01
CA TRP A 228 -11.94 8.19 -19.04
C TRP A 228 -10.60 7.49 -18.95
N GLY A 229 -10.41 6.76 -17.87
CA GLY A 229 -9.16 6.09 -17.58
C GLY A 229 -9.22 4.60 -17.85
N ASP A 230 -8.07 3.97 -17.77
CA ASP A 230 -7.96 2.53 -17.80
C ASP A 230 -8.56 1.92 -16.53
N ASN A 231 -9.16 0.73 -16.66
CA ASN A 231 -9.77 0.01 -15.56
C ASN A 231 -8.76 -0.85 -14.80
N TYR A 232 -7.51 -0.44 -14.80
CA TYR A 232 -6.37 -1.12 -14.16
C TYR A 232 -5.61 -0.16 -13.26
N PHE A 233 -4.70 -0.70 -12.47
CA PHE A 233 -3.76 0.14 -11.75
C PHE A 233 -2.84 0.90 -12.71
N SER A 234 -2.52 2.15 -12.37
CA SER A 234 -1.42 2.85 -13.04
C SER A 234 -0.07 2.27 -12.63
N ASP A 235 0.93 2.46 -13.48
CA ASP A 235 2.30 2.01 -13.25
C ASP A 235 3.02 2.89 -12.22
N TRP A 236 3.97 2.28 -11.53
CA TRP A 236 4.85 2.98 -10.60
C TRP A 236 5.95 3.74 -11.35
N ASP A 237 6.05 5.03 -11.09
CA ASP A 237 7.15 5.89 -11.55
C ASP A 237 8.25 5.92 -10.48
N SER A 238 9.39 5.29 -10.78
CA SER A 238 10.53 5.23 -9.87
C SER A 238 11.27 6.55 -9.72
N ASP A 239 11.20 7.42 -10.70
CA ASP A 239 11.90 8.71 -10.70
C ASP A 239 11.15 9.72 -9.83
N LEU A 240 9.82 9.69 -9.87
CA LEU A 240 8.94 10.51 -9.06
C LEU A 240 8.51 9.85 -7.75
N ASN A 241 8.79 8.56 -7.57
CA ASN A 241 8.45 7.79 -6.38
C ASN A 241 6.94 7.84 -6.04
N LYS A 242 6.10 7.71 -7.06
CA LYS A 242 4.64 7.65 -6.98
C LYS A 242 4.07 6.88 -8.18
N PHE A 243 2.77 6.61 -8.16
CA PHE A 243 2.09 6.07 -9.34
C PHE A 243 1.84 7.16 -10.39
N ASN A 244 1.89 6.79 -11.66
CA ASN A 244 1.51 7.68 -12.76
C ASN A 244 0.08 8.20 -12.57
N PRO A 245 -0.26 9.40 -13.05
CA PRO A 245 -1.60 9.93 -12.97
C PRO A 245 -2.61 9.00 -13.65
N VAL A 246 -3.80 8.91 -13.08
CA VAL A 246 -4.87 8.01 -13.55
C VAL A 246 -6.16 8.77 -13.73
N GLY A 247 -6.93 8.44 -14.78
CA GLY A 247 -8.29 8.95 -14.98
C GLY A 247 -9.34 8.16 -14.21
N GLY A 248 -10.50 8.76 -13.96
CA GLY A 248 -11.66 8.06 -13.48
C GLY A 248 -12.26 7.17 -14.58
N SER A 249 -12.79 6.01 -14.21
CA SER A 249 -13.38 5.08 -15.19
C SER A 249 -14.67 5.64 -15.78
N ILE A 250 -15.49 6.25 -14.96
CA ILE A 250 -16.79 6.79 -15.35
C ILE A 250 -17.17 7.95 -14.44
N GLU A 251 -17.76 9.00 -14.99
CA GLU A 251 -18.48 9.98 -14.21
C GLU A 251 -19.96 9.60 -14.13
N VAL A 252 -20.46 9.47 -12.92
CA VAL A 252 -21.89 9.38 -12.65
C VAL A 252 -22.43 10.79 -12.51
N GLY A 253 -23.22 11.24 -13.46
CA GLY A 253 -23.68 12.61 -13.47
C GLY A 253 -24.98 12.84 -14.22
N ASN A 254 -25.47 14.08 -14.05
CA ASN A 254 -26.68 14.55 -14.71
C ASN A 254 -26.52 14.52 -16.24
N SER A 255 -27.40 13.80 -16.90
CA SER A 255 -27.49 13.66 -18.36
C SER A 255 -27.54 14.99 -19.12
N SER A 256 -28.05 16.07 -18.51
CA SER A 256 -28.11 17.39 -19.13
C SER A 256 -26.77 18.11 -19.21
N TYR A 257 -25.77 17.69 -18.42
CA TYR A 257 -24.43 18.32 -18.36
C TYR A 257 -23.39 17.57 -19.20
N TRP A 258 -23.41 16.23 -19.17
CA TRP A 258 -22.37 15.36 -19.76
C TRP A 258 -22.90 14.37 -20.83
N GLY A 259 -24.17 14.45 -21.18
CA GLY A 259 -24.87 13.48 -22.04
C GLY A 259 -25.63 12.43 -21.23
N SER A 260 -26.52 11.71 -21.88
CA SER A 260 -27.31 10.67 -21.21
C SER A 260 -26.46 9.43 -20.97
N VAL A 261 -26.08 9.19 -19.72
CA VAL A 261 -25.53 7.88 -19.34
C VAL A 261 -26.70 6.97 -18.97
N ASP A 262 -26.89 5.90 -19.72
CA ASP A 262 -27.90 4.88 -19.42
C ASP A 262 -27.40 3.97 -18.30
N ILE A 263 -28.24 3.65 -17.33
CA ILE A 263 -27.94 2.68 -16.27
C ILE A 263 -27.43 1.34 -16.81
N ASN A 264 -27.95 0.89 -17.95
CA ASN A 264 -27.52 -0.35 -18.57
C ASN A 264 -26.08 -0.24 -19.10
N GLU A 265 -25.67 0.94 -19.56
CA GLU A 265 -24.29 1.20 -19.96
C GLU A 265 -23.36 1.16 -18.76
N LEU A 266 -23.72 1.83 -17.67
CA LEU A 266 -22.96 1.80 -16.39
C LEU A 266 -22.82 0.37 -15.87
N ASN A 267 -23.91 -0.37 -15.81
CA ASN A 267 -23.90 -1.76 -15.36
C ASN A 267 -23.04 -2.64 -16.28
N THR A 268 -23.10 -2.42 -17.60
CA THR A 268 -22.31 -3.17 -18.59
C THR A 268 -20.81 -2.89 -18.42
N VAL A 269 -20.41 -1.61 -18.25
CA VAL A 269 -19.01 -1.25 -18.00
C VAL A 269 -18.52 -1.87 -16.69
N PHE A 270 -19.34 -1.80 -15.64
CA PHE A 270 -19.02 -2.44 -14.37
C PHE A 270 -18.79 -3.95 -14.52
N ASP A 271 -19.72 -4.68 -15.18
CA ASP A 271 -19.59 -6.12 -15.36
C ASP A 271 -18.34 -6.48 -16.18
N ASN A 272 -18.01 -5.72 -17.22
CA ASN A 272 -16.80 -5.91 -18.02
C ASN A 272 -15.52 -5.72 -17.16
N VAL A 273 -15.51 -4.71 -16.29
CA VAL A 273 -14.39 -4.47 -15.35
C VAL A 273 -14.25 -5.63 -14.37
N ILE A 274 -15.36 -6.12 -13.81
CA ILE A 274 -15.34 -7.27 -12.89
C ILE A 274 -14.87 -8.53 -13.61
N ASP A 275 -15.31 -8.75 -14.85
CA ASP A 275 -14.91 -9.93 -15.61
C ASP A 275 -13.43 -9.91 -16.03
N SER A 276 -12.87 -8.74 -16.22
CA SER A 276 -11.43 -8.55 -16.47
C SER A 276 -10.57 -8.48 -15.21
N SER A 277 -11.15 -8.61 -14.02
CA SER A 277 -10.45 -8.45 -12.74
C SER A 277 -9.80 -7.07 -12.57
N GLY A 278 -10.53 -6.03 -12.95
CA GLY A 278 -10.04 -4.65 -13.00
C GLY A 278 -10.40 -3.80 -11.77
N VAL A 279 -10.20 -2.49 -11.95
CA VAL A 279 -10.55 -1.44 -11.00
C VAL A 279 -11.70 -0.61 -11.56
N TYR A 280 -12.87 -0.69 -10.94
CA TYR A 280 -14.02 0.14 -11.30
C TYR A 280 -13.97 1.43 -10.48
N HIS A 281 -13.60 2.53 -11.13
CA HIS A 281 -13.46 3.82 -10.50
C HIS A 281 -14.56 4.77 -10.94
N LEU A 282 -15.55 4.99 -10.08
CA LEU A 282 -16.54 6.04 -10.26
C LEU A 282 -16.00 7.39 -9.80
N MET A 283 -16.39 8.43 -10.53
CA MET A 283 -16.14 9.82 -10.17
C MET A 283 -17.46 10.57 -10.11
N THR A 284 -17.57 11.57 -9.23
CA THR A 284 -18.81 12.31 -9.03
C THR A 284 -18.59 13.72 -8.48
N HIS A 285 -19.60 14.59 -8.69
CA HIS A 285 -19.68 15.93 -8.10
C HIS A 285 -21.04 16.07 -7.39
N PRO A 286 -21.14 15.92 -6.08
CA PRO A 286 -22.42 15.92 -5.38
C PRO A 286 -23.31 17.16 -5.56
N ASN A 287 -22.69 18.29 -5.87
CA ASN A 287 -23.40 19.56 -6.17
C ASN A 287 -23.94 19.68 -7.60
N ILE A 288 -23.38 18.88 -8.54
CA ILE A 288 -23.81 18.86 -9.94
C ILE A 288 -24.75 17.68 -10.17
N LEU A 289 -24.56 16.61 -9.40
CA LEU A 289 -25.34 15.41 -9.50
C LEU A 289 -26.66 15.57 -8.78
N GLN A 290 -27.69 15.36 -9.53
CA GLN A 290 -28.99 15.08 -8.94
C GLN A 290 -28.97 13.65 -8.42
N TRP A 291 -28.38 13.45 -7.23
CA TRP A 291 -28.43 12.17 -6.53
C TRP A 291 -29.85 11.75 -6.14
N ASP A 292 -30.84 12.53 -6.47
CA ASP A 292 -32.26 12.26 -6.41
C ASP A 292 -32.79 11.59 -7.70
N GLU A 293 -31.95 11.38 -8.71
CA GLU A 293 -32.37 10.62 -9.88
C GLU A 293 -32.26 9.10 -9.62
N ASP A 294 -33.36 8.40 -9.79
CA ASP A 294 -33.51 6.98 -9.49
C ASP A 294 -32.42 6.08 -10.11
N PHE A 295 -31.89 6.44 -11.30
CA PHE A 295 -30.89 5.61 -11.98
C PHE A 295 -29.56 5.56 -11.25
N THR A 296 -29.12 6.64 -10.61
CA THR A 296 -27.86 6.68 -9.87
C THR A 296 -27.90 5.72 -8.68
N TRP A 297 -28.98 5.78 -7.90
CA TRP A 297 -29.15 4.88 -6.75
C TRP A 297 -29.28 3.43 -7.21
N SER A 298 -30.00 3.17 -8.29
CA SER A 298 -30.13 1.83 -8.86
C SER A 298 -28.78 1.27 -9.32
N HIS A 299 -27.87 2.12 -9.85
CA HIS A 299 -26.52 1.69 -10.18
C HIS A 299 -25.69 1.41 -8.90
N LEU A 300 -25.74 2.26 -7.89
CA LEU A 300 -25.04 2.02 -6.62
C LEU A 300 -25.55 0.75 -5.93
N GLU A 301 -26.85 0.48 -5.99
CA GLU A 301 -27.42 -0.77 -5.50
C GLU A 301 -26.87 -1.98 -6.28
N TYR A 302 -26.82 -1.88 -7.61
CA TYR A 302 -26.30 -2.94 -8.49
C TYR A 302 -24.85 -3.30 -8.23
N ILE A 303 -23.99 -2.31 -8.01
CA ILE A 303 -22.55 -2.53 -7.79
C ILE A 303 -22.21 -2.89 -6.34
N SER A 304 -23.14 -2.65 -5.39
CA SER A 304 -22.87 -2.81 -3.96
C SER A 304 -23.02 -4.25 -3.47
N ASN A 305 -22.55 -4.52 -2.26
CA ASN A 305 -22.75 -5.76 -1.51
C ASN A 305 -22.30 -7.05 -2.26
N ARG A 306 -21.38 -6.94 -3.22
CA ARG A 306 -20.79 -8.07 -3.95
C ARG A 306 -19.64 -8.67 -3.13
N LYS A 307 -19.70 -9.98 -2.90
CA LYS A 307 -18.73 -10.72 -2.05
C LYS A 307 -17.36 -10.93 -2.72
N ASP A 308 -17.33 -10.87 -4.03
CA ASP A 308 -16.15 -11.04 -4.87
C ASP A 308 -15.41 -9.73 -5.14
N ILE A 309 -15.92 -8.60 -4.63
CA ILE A 309 -15.40 -7.26 -4.87
C ILE A 309 -14.80 -6.68 -3.58
N TRP A 310 -13.71 -5.96 -3.74
CA TRP A 310 -13.11 -5.14 -2.70
C TRP A 310 -13.55 -3.68 -2.86
N TYR A 311 -14.27 -3.18 -1.87
CA TYR A 311 -14.67 -1.77 -1.79
C TYR A 311 -13.68 -1.02 -0.94
N VAL A 312 -13.08 0.06 -1.48
CA VAL A 312 -11.97 0.75 -0.82
C VAL A 312 -11.86 2.21 -1.28
N GLY A 313 -11.32 3.09 -0.42
CA GLY A 313 -10.96 4.45 -0.80
C GLY A 313 -9.87 4.48 -1.88
N PHE A 314 -9.91 5.49 -2.73
CA PHE A 314 -9.02 5.60 -3.89
C PHE A 314 -7.54 5.64 -3.51
N GLY A 315 -7.15 6.48 -2.55
CA GLY A 315 -5.77 6.54 -2.08
C GLY A 315 -5.35 5.29 -1.31
N HIS A 316 -6.28 4.68 -0.55
CA HIS A 316 -6.04 3.41 0.16
C HIS A 316 -5.78 2.24 -0.81
N LEU A 317 -6.42 2.24 -1.98
CA LEU A 317 -6.15 1.29 -3.05
C LEU A 317 -4.68 1.35 -3.49
N TYR A 318 -4.18 2.56 -3.74
CA TYR A 318 -2.79 2.76 -4.14
C TYR A 318 -1.80 2.54 -2.99
N LEU A 319 -2.19 2.80 -1.74
CA LEU A 319 -1.39 2.40 -0.58
C LEU A 319 -1.21 0.86 -0.51
N TYR A 320 -2.28 0.10 -0.74
CA TYR A 320 -2.18 -1.35 -0.81
C TYR A 320 -1.22 -1.79 -1.92
N ARG A 321 -1.34 -1.21 -3.11
CA ARG A 321 -0.47 -1.50 -4.25
C ARG A 321 1.00 -1.16 -3.97
N TYR A 322 1.25 -0.01 -3.37
CA TYR A 322 2.59 0.40 -2.93
C TYR A 322 3.20 -0.59 -1.95
N LEU A 323 2.45 -0.98 -0.92
CA LEU A 323 2.92 -1.95 0.07
C LEU A 323 3.13 -3.34 -0.54
N SER A 324 2.27 -3.76 -1.45
CA SER A 324 2.39 -5.06 -2.15
C SER A 324 3.63 -5.12 -3.03
N ASN A 325 3.94 -4.04 -3.74
CA ASN A 325 5.14 -3.94 -4.58
C ASN A 325 6.42 -3.88 -3.74
N SER A 326 6.40 -3.15 -2.62
CA SER A 326 7.56 -3.02 -1.72
C SER A 326 7.97 -4.34 -1.08
N VAL A 327 7.01 -5.25 -0.88
CA VAL A 327 7.26 -6.59 -0.33
C VAL A 327 7.82 -7.55 -1.40
N ASN A 328 7.44 -7.38 -2.67
CA ASN A 328 7.93 -8.24 -3.77
C ASN A 328 9.44 -8.14 -3.99
N ASP A 329 10.06 -7.03 -3.59
CA ASP A 329 11.47 -6.80 -3.92
C ASP A 329 12.47 -7.49 -2.98
N ASN A 330 12.14 -7.96 -1.76
CA ASN A 330 13.24 -8.42 -0.91
C ASN A 330 12.96 -9.34 0.30
N SER A 331 11.77 -9.79 0.68
CA SER A 331 11.75 -10.38 2.03
C SER A 331 10.63 -11.33 2.44
N LEU A 332 10.14 -12.16 1.58
CA LEU A 332 9.43 -13.35 2.06
C LEU A 332 10.43 -14.45 2.36
N GLY A 333 11.06 -14.35 3.51
CA GLY A 333 11.76 -15.47 4.12
C GLY A 333 10.71 -16.52 4.50
N ILE A 334 10.46 -17.49 3.62
CA ILE A 334 9.69 -18.67 3.98
C ILE A 334 10.49 -19.39 5.06
N LEU A 335 10.01 -19.31 6.30
CA LEU A 335 10.44 -20.24 7.32
C LEU A 335 9.79 -21.57 7.00
N GLU A 336 10.29 -22.28 5.98
CA GLU A 336 10.04 -23.70 5.88
C GLU A 336 10.46 -24.31 7.20
N ASN A 337 9.58 -25.06 7.85
CA ASN A 337 9.93 -25.99 8.90
C ASN A 337 10.76 -27.17 8.32
N LYS A 338 11.92 -26.84 7.80
CA LYS A 338 13.03 -27.77 7.96
C LYS A 338 13.35 -27.69 9.45
N THR A 339 13.46 -28.84 10.12
CA THR A 339 14.16 -29.04 11.40
C THR A 339 15.07 -27.86 11.72
N PRO A 340 15.08 -27.30 12.93
CA PRO A 340 15.57 -25.97 13.21
C PRO A 340 16.80 -25.70 12.36
N LEU A 341 16.63 -24.88 11.32
CA LEU A 341 17.78 -24.33 10.63
C LEU A 341 18.46 -23.47 11.68
N ASN A 342 19.49 -24.04 12.25
CA ASN A 342 20.59 -23.30 12.83
C ASN A 342 21.17 -22.44 11.70
N SER A 343 20.46 -21.39 11.27
CA SER A 343 21.12 -20.30 10.58
C SER A 343 22.01 -19.69 11.65
N ASP A 344 23.27 -20.02 11.56
CA ASP A 344 24.28 -19.54 12.52
C ASP A 344 24.37 -18.01 12.51
N PHE A 345 23.72 -17.34 11.51
CA PHE A 345 23.67 -15.89 11.38
C PHE A 345 22.56 -15.42 10.43
N LYS A 346 22.28 -14.12 10.44
CA LYS A 346 21.46 -13.39 9.44
C LYS A 346 22.25 -12.18 8.95
N LEU A 347 22.37 -12.02 7.65
CA LEU A 347 22.98 -10.86 6.99
C LEU A 347 21.86 -9.92 6.50
N TYR A 348 21.98 -8.63 6.80
CA TYR A 348 21.00 -7.63 6.38
C TYR A 348 21.50 -6.87 5.14
N GLN A 349 20.58 -6.23 4.43
CA GLN A 349 20.89 -5.32 3.34
C GLN A 349 21.73 -4.16 3.87
N ASN A 350 22.80 -3.80 3.14
CA ASN A 350 23.62 -2.65 3.52
C ASN A 350 22.81 -1.35 3.44
N TYR A 351 23.13 -0.42 4.34
CA TYR A 351 22.47 0.90 4.36
C TYR A 351 23.49 2.02 4.59
N PRO A 352 23.40 3.13 3.81
CA PRO A 352 22.55 3.35 2.64
C PRO A 352 22.90 2.42 1.43
N ASN A 353 21.94 2.19 0.53
CA ASN A 353 22.15 1.56 -0.75
C ASN A 353 21.12 2.14 -1.78
N PRO A 354 21.53 2.87 -2.84
CA PRO A 354 22.94 3.18 -3.18
C PRO A 354 23.67 4.03 -2.13
N PHE A 355 25.01 4.00 -2.14
CA PHE A 355 25.85 4.69 -1.15
C PHE A 355 27.01 5.51 -1.77
N ASN A 356 27.51 6.52 -1.02
CA ASN A 356 28.62 7.38 -1.44
C ASN A 356 29.35 7.98 -0.20
N PRO A 357 30.64 7.72 0.04
CA PRO A 357 31.33 6.47 -0.28
C PRO A 357 31.14 5.42 0.83
N ILE A 358 30.37 5.72 1.91
CA ILE A 358 30.27 4.90 3.12
C ILE A 358 28.93 4.18 3.17
N THR A 359 28.97 2.89 3.50
CA THR A 359 27.79 2.08 3.81
C THR A 359 28.06 1.19 5.03
N SER A 360 27.00 0.76 5.70
CA SER A 360 27.05 -0.16 6.83
C SER A 360 26.42 -1.49 6.47
N LEU A 361 27.13 -2.58 6.75
CA LEU A 361 26.60 -3.94 6.72
C LEU A 361 26.25 -4.37 8.14
N GLN A 362 25.04 -4.84 8.32
CA GLN A 362 24.52 -5.32 9.60
C GLN A 362 24.29 -6.82 9.52
N TYR A 363 24.57 -7.50 10.62
CA TYR A 363 24.36 -8.94 10.75
C TYR A 363 24.08 -9.34 12.19
N ASP A 364 23.37 -10.44 12.38
CA ASP A 364 23.04 -11.00 13.69
C ASP A 364 23.59 -12.43 13.79
N LEU A 365 24.32 -12.72 14.86
CA LEU A 365 24.89 -14.03 15.13
C LEU A 365 24.12 -14.72 16.25
N THR A 366 23.63 -15.90 15.98
CA THR A 366 22.91 -16.71 16.99
C THR A 366 23.85 -17.33 18.05
N LYS A 367 25.12 -17.53 17.69
CA LYS A 367 26.18 -18.10 18.55
C LYS A 367 27.55 -17.55 18.15
N ASP A 368 28.48 -17.56 19.08
CA ASP A 368 29.89 -17.24 18.80
C ASP A 368 30.43 -18.13 17.66
N GLY A 369 31.34 -17.58 16.88
CA GLY A 369 31.97 -18.32 15.79
C GLY A 369 32.86 -17.50 14.90
N VAL A 370 33.59 -18.18 14.03
CA VAL A 370 34.41 -17.52 13.01
C VAL A 370 33.52 -17.03 11.88
N VAL A 371 33.62 -15.75 11.56
CA VAL A 371 32.87 -15.04 10.53
C VAL A 371 33.83 -14.47 9.51
N ASN A 372 33.48 -14.63 8.25
CA ASN A 372 34.14 -13.95 7.14
C ASN A 372 33.12 -13.10 6.37
N ILE A 373 33.40 -11.80 6.22
CA ILE A 373 32.59 -10.88 5.39
C ILE A 373 33.50 -10.28 4.32
N THR A 374 33.14 -10.51 3.06
CA THR A 374 33.99 -10.20 1.93
C THR A 374 33.20 -9.51 0.81
N ILE A 375 33.83 -8.54 0.16
CA ILE A 375 33.26 -7.79 -0.98
C ILE A 375 33.92 -8.22 -2.26
N TYR A 376 33.11 -8.37 -3.32
CA TYR A 376 33.52 -8.75 -4.66
C TYR A 376 33.00 -7.78 -5.72
N ASP A 377 33.74 -7.62 -6.79
CA ASP A 377 33.23 -6.97 -7.99
C ASP A 377 32.33 -7.92 -8.83
N MET A 378 31.72 -7.40 -9.88
CA MET A 378 30.83 -8.16 -10.77
C MET A 378 31.53 -9.27 -11.55
N MET A 379 32.87 -9.29 -11.58
CA MET A 379 33.66 -10.37 -12.18
C MET A 379 34.06 -11.44 -11.14
N GLY A 380 33.56 -11.32 -9.89
CA GLY A 380 33.87 -12.23 -8.79
C GLY A 380 35.26 -12.05 -8.17
N ARG A 381 35.95 -10.95 -8.51
CA ARG A 381 37.27 -10.67 -7.92
C ARG A 381 37.11 -10.05 -6.54
N LEU A 382 37.94 -10.49 -5.61
CA LEU A 382 38.00 -9.94 -4.25
C LEU A 382 38.36 -8.44 -4.29
N VAL A 383 37.56 -7.64 -3.62
CA VAL A 383 37.76 -6.19 -3.46
C VAL A 383 38.24 -5.88 -2.05
N LYS A 384 37.52 -6.34 -1.02
CA LYS A 384 37.82 -6.05 0.40
C LYS A 384 37.35 -7.17 1.29
N THR A 385 38.15 -7.50 2.29
CA THR A 385 37.72 -8.33 3.43
C THR A 385 37.42 -7.41 4.61
N LEU A 386 36.14 -7.37 5.03
CA LEU A 386 35.70 -6.51 6.13
C LEU A 386 35.80 -7.16 7.48
N VAL A 387 35.53 -8.46 7.56
CA VAL A 387 35.61 -9.26 8.78
C VAL A 387 36.24 -10.61 8.44
N ASP A 388 37.22 -11.02 9.19
CA ASP A 388 37.81 -12.36 9.11
C ASP A 388 38.31 -12.77 10.51
N GLY A 389 37.46 -13.49 11.26
CA GLY A 389 37.83 -13.90 12.61
C GLY A 389 36.65 -14.23 13.53
N SER A 390 36.98 -14.58 14.77
CA SER A 390 35.97 -14.93 15.78
C SER A 390 35.15 -13.73 16.21
N GLN A 391 33.82 -13.91 16.19
CA GLN A 391 32.85 -12.92 16.63
C GLN A 391 31.93 -13.55 17.69
N THR A 392 31.53 -12.75 18.67
CA THR A 392 30.55 -13.17 19.69
C THR A 392 29.13 -13.10 19.12
N ALA A 393 28.21 -13.83 19.72
CA ALA A 393 26.78 -13.76 19.41
C ALA A 393 26.21 -12.34 19.56
N GLY A 394 25.11 -12.04 18.84
CA GLY A 394 24.39 -10.78 18.89
C GLY A 394 24.51 -9.96 17.62
N PHE A 395 23.79 -8.82 17.60
CA PHE A 395 23.74 -7.88 16.50
C PHE A 395 25.03 -7.09 16.35
N LYS A 396 25.52 -6.98 15.11
CA LYS A 396 26.79 -6.32 14.77
C LYS A 396 26.67 -5.46 13.53
N THR A 397 27.56 -4.47 13.44
CA THR A 397 27.66 -3.57 12.29
C THR A 397 29.13 -3.42 11.91
N VAL A 398 29.40 -3.49 10.61
CA VAL A 398 30.70 -3.15 10.03
C VAL A 398 30.51 -2.14 8.91
N GLN A 399 31.36 -1.13 8.85
CA GLN A 399 31.30 -0.11 7.79
C GLN A 399 32.31 -0.41 6.70
N TRP A 400 31.93 -0.03 5.47
CA TRP A 400 32.80 -0.02 4.31
C TRP A 400 32.81 1.37 3.66
N ASP A 401 33.99 1.85 3.34
CA ASP A 401 34.30 3.18 2.83
C ASP A 401 34.63 3.21 1.32
N ALA A 402 34.17 2.19 0.58
CA ALA A 402 34.46 2.01 -0.83
C ALA A 402 35.96 1.97 -1.20
N THR A 403 36.78 1.35 -0.32
CA THR A 403 38.19 1.07 -0.61
C THR A 403 38.42 -0.43 -0.78
N ASN A 404 39.52 -0.79 -1.53
CA ASN A 404 39.99 -2.17 -1.62
C ASN A 404 40.90 -2.53 -0.41
N ASP A 405 41.43 -3.76 -0.38
CA ASP A 405 42.34 -4.22 0.71
C ASP A 405 43.65 -3.42 0.82
N ARG A 406 43.98 -2.63 -0.20
CA ARG A 406 45.13 -1.70 -0.17
C ARG A 406 44.76 -0.29 0.28
N ASN A 407 43.49 -0.09 0.71
CA ASN A 407 42.88 1.21 1.03
C ASN A 407 42.87 2.19 -0.16
N GLU A 408 42.84 1.69 -1.37
CA GLU A 408 42.69 2.49 -2.58
C GLU A 408 41.20 2.62 -2.92
N PRO A 409 40.70 3.84 -3.26
CA PRO A 409 39.31 4.03 -3.67
C PRO A 409 38.96 3.20 -4.90
N ILE A 410 37.78 2.61 -4.91
CA ILE A 410 37.27 1.84 -6.05
C ILE A 410 36.31 2.67 -6.92
N SER A 411 35.99 2.17 -8.11
CA SER A 411 35.09 2.83 -9.03
C SER A 411 33.64 2.69 -8.62
N ALA A 412 32.79 3.67 -8.99
CA ALA A 412 31.34 3.51 -8.91
C ALA A 412 30.89 2.26 -9.69
N GLY A 413 29.89 1.56 -9.18
CA GLY A 413 29.40 0.33 -9.79
C GLY A 413 28.67 -0.58 -8.81
N LEU A 414 28.26 -1.74 -9.33
CA LEU A 414 27.62 -2.80 -8.55
C LEU A 414 28.67 -3.72 -7.93
N TYR A 415 28.50 -4.02 -6.65
CA TYR A 415 29.35 -4.92 -5.85
C TYR A 415 28.50 -5.96 -5.16
N LEU A 416 29.09 -7.12 -4.91
CA LEU A 416 28.51 -8.20 -4.11
C LEU A 416 29.25 -8.27 -2.77
N TYR A 417 28.52 -8.50 -1.70
CA TYR A 417 29.12 -8.82 -0.40
C TYR A 417 28.61 -10.16 0.10
N THR A 418 29.47 -10.94 0.70
CA THR A 418 29.12 -12.24 1.25
C THR A 418 29.51 -12.33 2.70
N MET A 419 28.68 -12.98 3.48
CA MET A 419 29.02 -13.40 4.84
C MET A 419 28.99 -14.92 4.91
N GLN A 420 30.02 -15.48 5.52
CA GLN A 420 30.17 -16.93 5.74
C GLN A 420 30.49 -17.22 7.20
N LYS A 421 29.79 -18.22 7.76
CA LYS A 421 30.08 -18.83 9.05
C LYS A 421 29.92 -20.35 8.94
N GLY A 422 31.01 -21.07 9.10
CA GLY A 422 31.03 -22.50 8.83
C GLY A 422 30.68 -22.83 7.39
N GLN A 423 29.67 -23.69 7.18
CA GLN A 423 29.20 -24.03 5.83
C GLN A 423 28.06 -23.12 5.34
N HIS A 424 27.56 -22.24 6.20
CA HIS A 424 26.48 -21.32 5.83
C HIS A 424 27.05 -20.05 5.20
N ARG A 425 26.46 -19.62 4.07
CA ARG A 425 26.85 -18.42 3.31
C ARG A 425 25.63 -17.66 2.85
N GLU A 426 25.64 -16.34 3.07
CA GLU A 426 24.64 -15.40 2.51
C GLU A 426 25.33 -14.36 1.65
N THR A 427 24.64 -13.85 0.63
CA THR A 427 25.16 -12.87 -0.33
C THR A 427 24.16 -11.75 -0.54
N GLY A 428 24.63 -10.51 -0.49
CA GLY A 428 23.87 -9.31 -0.83
C GLY A 428 24.52 -8.53 -1.97
N LYS A 429 23.79 -7.58 -2.53
CA LYS A 429 24.25 -6.66 -3.59
C LYS A 429 24.19 -5.21 -3.10
N MET A 430 25.13 -4.37 -3.55
CA MET A 430 25.18 -2.95 -3.20
C MET A 430 25.68 -2.11 -4.37
N VAL A 431 25.22 -0.85 -4.44
CA VAL A 431 25.55 0.08 -5.52
C VAL A 431 26.33 1.27 -4.96
N LEU A 432 27.56 1.43 -5.40
CA LEU A 432 28.38 2.61 -5.11
C LEU A 432 28.13 3.66 -6.18
N ILE A 433 27.71 4.84 -5.78
CA ILE A 433 27.60 6.02 -6.64
C ILE A 433 28.70 7.03 -6.27
N LYS A 434 29.15 7.83 -7.24
CA LYS A 434 30.13 8.89 -6.99
C LYS A 434 29.47 10.23 -6.87
#